data_8926bcaa2d006721a3fb015da9fea004
#
_entry.id   8926bcaa2d006721a3fb015da9fea004
#
_cell.length_a   1.000
_cell.length_b   1.000
_cell.length_c   1.000
_cell.angle_alpha   90.00
_cell.angle_beta   90.00
_cell.angle_gamma   90.00
#
_symmetry.space_group_name_H-M   'P 1'
#
loop_
_entity.id
_entity.type
_entity.pdbx_description
1 polymer ?
#
loop_
_entity_poly.entity_id
_entity_poly.type
_entity_poly.pdbx_seq_one_letter_code
_entity_poly.pdbx_strand_id
1 'polypeptide(L)'
;MTTELDFIQDYADGKIELGKQWGCPKLDRHWLWKRNFTIVLGHSGIGKTKLILYLELAAAIKYGHKVLIYTSENNSAVVKMELIEVLAGQSIRYNGERKLSKKETEHSYAYLSKYAVFI
;
A
#
# COMPACT_ATOMS: atom_id res chain seq x y z
N MET A 1 -14.33 -0.48 32.59
CA MET A 1 -14.90 -1.11 31.40
C MET A 1 -15.77 -0.11 30.65
N THR A 2 -15.54 0.08 29.37
CA THR A 2 -16.33 1.03 28.56
C THR A 2 -17.69 0.42 28.24
N THR A 3 -18.78 1.11 28.57
CA THR A 3 -20.12 0.67 28.21
C THR A 3 -20.41 1.01 26.74
N GLU A 4 -21.47 0.41 26.16
CA GLU A 4 -21.89 0.74 24.82
C GLU A 4 -22.24 2.23 24.68
N LEU A 5 -22.90 2.79 25.69
CA LEU A 5 -23.25 4.21 25.69
C LEU A 5 -22.00 5.10 25.72
N ASP A 6 -20.99 4.74 26.50
CA ASP A 6 -19.73 5.48 26.56
C ASP A 6 -19.04 5.48 25.19
N PHE A 7 -19.05 4.35 24.49
CA PHE A 7 -18.49 4.24 23.15
C PHE A 7 -19.24 5.17 22.18
N ILE A 8 -20.56 5.16 22.23
CA ILE A 8 -21.39 6.01 21.37
C ILE A 8 -21.14 7.49 21.64
N GLN A 9 -21.02 7.87 22.93
CA GLN A 9 -20.72 9.25 23.31
C GLN A 9 -19.32 9.66 22.85
N ASP A 10 -18.33 8.79 22.96
CA ASP A 10 -16.96 9.05 22.49
C ASP A 10 -16.93 9.22 20.97
N TYR A 11 -17.72 8.43 20.24
CA TYR A 11 -17.88 8.59 18.80
C TYR A 11 -18.51 9.96 18.44
N ALA A 12 -19.56 10.33 19.16
CA ALA A 12 -20.23 11.61 18.94
C ALA A 12 -19.32 12.80 19.21
N ASP A 13 -18.40 12.65 20.18
CA ASP A 13 -17.45 13.68 20.58
C ASP A 13 -16.18 13.69 19.69
N GLY A 14 -16.11 12.82 18.70
CA GLY A 14 -14.96 12.73 17.79
C GLY A 14 -13.70 12.14 18.44
N LYS A 15 -13.83 11.41 19.53
CA LYS A 15 -12.70 10.81 20.25
C LYS A 15 -12.27 9.46 19.68
N ILE A 16 -13.08 8.86 18.81
CA ILE A 16 -12.80 7.54 18.22
C ILE A 16 -12.22 7.73 16.84
N GLU A 17 -11.04 7.16 16.61
CA GLU A 17 -10.42 7.12 15.29
C GLU A 17 -11.07 6.02 14.44
N LEU A 18 -11.71 6.41 13.34
CA LEU A 18 -12.38 5.48 12.43
C LEU A 18 -11.43 4.82 11.44
N GLY A 19 -10.21 5.31 11.35
CA GLY A 19 -9.19 4.81 10.43
C GLY A 19 -8.26 5.93 10.02
N LYS A 20 -7.24 5.57 9.23
CA LYS A 20 -6.24 6.53 8.75
C LYS A 20 -6.43 6.77 7.26
N GLN A 21 -6.08 7.97 6.82
CA GLN A 21 -6.17 8.35 5.42
C GLN A 21 -5.09 7.65 4.60
N TRP A 22 -5.49 7.17 3.41
CA TRP A 22 -4.55 6.62 2.43
C TRP A 22 -3.67 7.70 1.79
N GLY A 23 -4.16 8.93 1.75
CA GLY A 23 -3.50 10.04 1.08
C GLY A 23 -4.17 10.43 -0.24
N CYS A 24 -5.28 9.81 -0.59
CA CYS A 24 -6.09 10.14 -1.75
C CYS A 24 -7.43 10.69 -1.27
N PRO A 25 -7.69 12.01 -1.36
CA PRO A 25 -8.89 12.62 -0.76
C PRO A 25 -10.20 12.02 -1.24
N LYS A 26 -10.30 11.65 -2.52
CA LYS A 26 -11.52 11.03 -3.08
C LYS A 26 -11.78 9.65 -2.50
N LEU A 27 -10.72 8.89 -2.26
CA LEU A 27 -10.80 7.56 -1.66
C LEU A 27 -11.07 7.66 -0.17
N ASP A 28 -10.40 8.58 0.51
CA ASP A 28 -10.47 8.74 1.97
C ASP A 28 -11.88 9.11 2.46
N ARG A 29 -12.71 9.68 1.60
CA ARG A 29 -14.13 9.96 1.92
C ARG A 29 -14.95 8.70 2.13
N HIS A 30 -14.55 7.60 1.48
CA HIS A 30 -15.36 6.39 1.41
C HIS A 30 -14.69 5.20 2.08
N TRP A 31 -13.38 5.20 2.19
CA TRP A 31 -12.61 4.08 2.70
C TRP A 31 -11.35 4.58 3.39
N LEU A 32 -11.22 4.24 4.66
CA LEU A 32 -10.03 4.55 5.46
C LEU A 32 -9.25 3.27 5.76
N TRP A 33 -7.94 3.40 5.91
CA TRP A 33 -7.09 2.30 6.36
C TRP A 33 -7.37 2.04 7.85
N LYS A 34 -7.72 0.81 8.19
CA LYS A 34 -8.00 0.40 9.56
C LYS A 34 -7.74 -1.09 9.75
N ARG A 35 -7.68 -1.52 11.00
CA ARG A 35 -7.46 -2.93 11.37
C ARG A 35 -8.72 -3.75 11.13
N ASN A 36 -8.92 -4.20 9.91
CA ASN A 36 -10.03 -5.07 9.57
C ASN A 36 -9.63 -5.98 8.42
N PHE A 37 -10.50 -6.94 8.13
CA PHE A 37 -10.35 -7.80 6.96
C PHE A 37 -11.06 -7.17 5.78
N THR A 38 -10.34 -6.99 4.68
CA THR A 38 -10.89 -6.37 3.47
C THR A 38 -10.71 -7.31 2.28
N ILE A 39 -11.74 -7.47 1.48
CA ILE A 39 -11.68 -8.20 0.22
C ILE A 39 -11.86 -7.21 -0.92
N VAL A 40 -10.94 -7.24 -1.88
CA VAL A 40 -11.02 -6.41 -3.08
C VAL A 40 -11.32 -7.33 -4.27
N LEU A 41 -12.44 -7.08 -4.91
CA LEU A 41 -12.91 -7.88 -6.05
C LEU A 41 -12.78 -7.08 -7.34
N GLY A 42 -12.43 -7.78 -8.40
CA GLY A 42 -12.33 -7.20 -9.74
C GLY A 42 -11.96 -8.25 -10.76
N HIS A 43 -12.21 -7.94 -12.03
CA HIS A 43 -11.81 -8.83 -13.13
C HIS A 43 -10.29 -8.91 -13.24
N SER A 44 -9.79 -10.01 -13.77
CA SER A 44 -8.37 -10.15 -14.07
C SER A 44 -7.90 -9.05 -15.01
N GLY A 45 -6.72 -8.50 -14.76
CA GLY A 45 -6.09 -7.52 -15.63
C GLY A 45 -6.55 -6.08 -15.46
N ILE A 46 -7.43 -5.77 -14.50
CA ILE A 46 -7.88 -4.38 -14.28
C ILE A 46 -6.94 -3.60 -13.34
N GLY A 47 -5.88 -4.24 -12.83
CA GLY A 47 -4.90 -3.55 -11.97
C GLY A 47 -5.23 -3.53 -10.48
N LYS A 48 -6.14 -4.40 -10.00
CA LYS A 48 -6.52 -4.42 -8.59
C LYS A 48 -5.36 -4.68 -7.65
N THR A 49 -4.48 -5.63 -7.98
CA THR A 49 -3.31 -5.97 -7.18
C THR A 49 -2.34 -4.79 -7.12
N LYS A 50 -2.07 -4.17 -8.26
CA LYS A 50 -1.17 -3.02 -8.36
C LYS A 50 -1.69 -1.83 -7.54
N LEU A 51 -2.99 -1.57 -7.60
CA LEU A 51 -3.62 -0.50 -6.83
C LEU A 51 -3.49 -0.74 -5.33
N ILE A 52 -3.82 -1.94 -4.88
CA ILE A 52 -3.75 -2.27 -3.45
C ILE A 52 -2.32 -2.22 -2.93
N LEU A 53 -1.37 -2.77 -3.68
CA LEU A 53 0.05 -2.71 -3.29
C LEU A 53 0.55 -1.27 -3.21
N TYR A 54 0.15 -0.43 -4.16
CA TYR A 54 0.48 0.99 -4.14
C TYR A 54 -0.08 1.67 -2.88
N LEU A 55 -1.35 1.47 -2.57
CA LEU A 55 -1.99 2.07 -1.41
C LEU A 55 -1.36 1.60 -0.10
N GLU A 56 -1.10 0.29 0.02
CA GLU A 56 -0.48 -0.27 1.22
C GLU A 56 0.96 0.23 1.40
N LEU A 57 1.72 0.30 0.33
CA LEU A 57 3.09 0.82 0.38
C LEU A 57 3.10 2.30 0.76
N ALA A 58 2.22 3.10 0.18
CA ALA A 58 2.09 4.51 0.52
C ALA A 58 1.72 4.71 1.99
N ALA A 59 0.80 3.90 2.51
CA ALA A 59 0.42 3.94 3.93
C ALA A 59 1.59 3.51 4.83
N ALA A 60 2.32 2.48 4.44
CA ALA A 60 3.49 2.01 5.19
C ALA A 60 4.55 3.10 5.32
N ILE A 61 4.81 3.80 4.23
CA ILE A 61 5.78 4.91 4.22
C ILE A 61 5.27 6.09 5.07
N LYS A 62 4.00 6.44 4.90
CA LYS A 62 3.39 7.58 5.59
C LYS A 62 3.33 7.37 7.10
N TYR A 63 2.96 6.19 7.55
CA TYR A 63 2.74 5.88 8.96
C TYR A 63 3.88 5.08 9.62
N GLY A 64 4.93 4.76 8.87
CA GLY A 64 6.11 4.12 9.42
C GLY A 64 5.91 2.65 9.83
N HIS A 65 5.10 1.90 9.11
CA HIS A 65 4.92 0.46 9.37
C HIS A 65 5.40 -0.39 8.21
N LYS A 66 5.36 -1.71 8.39
CA LYS A 66 5.76 -2.66 7.35
C LYS A 66 4.55 -3.42 6.83
N VAL A 67 4.59 -3.75 5.55
CA VAL A 67 3.56 -4.55 4.88
C VAL A 67 4.12 -5.94 4.63
N LEU A 68 3.37 -6.96 5.03
CA LEU A 68 3.70 -8.34 4.73
C LEU A 68 2.91 -8.78 3.49
N ILE A 69 3.62 -9.22 2.47
CA ILE A 69 3.02 -9.54 1.17
C ILE A 69 3.20 -11.03 0.87
N TYR A 70 2.10 -11.69 0.56
CA TYR A 70 2.09 -13.05 0.02
C TYR A 70 1.40 -13.03 -1.34
N THR A 71 2.08 -13.55 -2.35
CA THR A 71 1.51 -13.66 -3.70
C THR A 71 1.56 -15.10 -4.17
N SER A 72 0.44 -15.63 -4.63
CA SER A 72 0.35 -17.00 -5.17
C SER A 72 0.42 -17.02 -6.69
N GLU A 73 0.05 -15.93 -7.35
CA GLU A 73 -0.05 -15.86 -8.81
C GLU A 73 1.23 -15.39 -9.48
N ASN A 74 1.97 -14.48 -8.84
CA ASN A 74 3.16 -13.87 -9.42
C ASN A 74 4.40 -14.15 -8.58
N ASN A 75 5.52 -14.25 -9.27
CA ASN A 75 6.83 -14.29 -8.64
C ASN A 75 7.06 -13.00 -7.85
N SER A 76 7.62 -13.09 -6.66
CA SER A 76 7.89 -11.93 -5.80
C SER A 76 8.80 -10.90 -6.49
N ALA A 77 9.71 -11.34 -7.36
CA ALA A 77 10.57 -10.42 -8.12
C ALA A 77 9.76 -9.54 -9.07
N VAL A 78 8.73 -10.09 -9.71
CA VAL A 78 7.85 -9.31 -10.61
C VAL A 78 7.07 -8.27 -9.83
N VAL A 79 6.55 -8.64 -8.66
CA VAL A 79 5.82 -7.70 -7.79
C VAL A 79 6.77 -6.59 -7.30
N LYS A 80 7.99 -6.96 -6.91
CA LYS A 80 9.00 -5.98 -6.49
C LYS A 80 9.38 -5.03 -7.63
N MET A 81 9.46 -5.52 -8.86
CA MET A 81 9.70 -4.67 -10.03
C MET A 81 8.62 -3.59 -10.16
N GLU A 82 7.37 -3.97 -10.04
CA GLU A 82 6.25 -3.03 -10.11
C GLU A 82 6.32 -1.98 -9.00
N LEU A 83 6.64 -2.40 -7.79
CA LEU A 83 6.76 -1.49 -6.65
C LEU A 83 7.97 -0.56 -6.78
N ILE A 84 9.09 -1.06 -7.31
CA ILE A 84 10.26 -0.22 -7.60
C ILE A 84 9.92 0.87 -8.61
N GLU A 85 9.19 0.53 -9.66
CA GLU A 85 8.75 1.49 -10.67
C GLU A 85 7.84 2.56 -10.06
N VAL A 86 6.98 2.18 -9.13
CA VAL A 86 6.14 3.13 -8.40
C VAL A 86 7.00 4.07 -7.55
N LEU A 87 7.97 3.55 -6.81
CA LEU A 87 8.84 4.35 -5.95
C LEU A 87 9.74 5.29 -6.76
N ALA A 88 10.25 4.83 -7.89
CA ALA A 88 11.12 5.62 -8.75
C ALA A 88 10.35 6.63 -9.61
N GLY A 89 9.03 6.43 -9.77
CA GLY A 89 8.21 7.24 -10.66
C GLY A 89 8.55 7.04 -12.13
N GLN A 90 9.16 5.92 -12.47
CA GLN A 90 9.67 5.65 -13.82
C GLN A 90 9.80 4.15 -14.04
N SER A 91 9.59 3.71 -15.30
CA SER A 91 9.81 2.32 -15.68
C SER A 91 11.29 1.95 -15.57
N ILE A 92 11.55 0.72 -15.14
CA ILE A 92 12.92 0.18 -15.12
C ILE A 92 13.46 0.09 -16.55
N ARG A 93 12.61 -0.36 -17.46
CA ARG A 93 12.93 -0.50 -18.87
C ARG A 93 11.77 0.01 -19.71
N TYR A 94 12.06 0.75 -20.77
CA TYR A 94 11.06 1.30 -21.66
C TYR A 94 11.61 1.40 -23.08
N ASN A 95 10.83 0.99 -24.07
CA ASN A 95 11.21 0.99 -25.49
C ASN A 95 12.55 0.28 -25.76
N GLY A 96 12.77 -0.86 -25.08
CA GLY A 96 13.99 -1.63 -25.28
C GLY A 96 15.23 -1.07 -24.58
N GLU A 97 15.09 0.03 -23.85
CA GLU A 97 16.20 0.68 -23.16
C GLU A 97 16.03 0.67 -21.65
N ARG A 98 17.15 0.54 -20.95
CA ARG A 98 17.18 0.67 -19.50
C ARG A 98 16.99 2.14 -19.11
N LYS A 99 16.03 2.43 -18.25
CA LYS A 99 15.72 3.80 -17.78
C LYS A 99 16.24 4.08 -16.38
N LEU A 100 16.27 3.08 -15.52
CA LEU A 100 16.86 3.22 -14.19
C LEU A 100 18.28 2.67 -14.21
N SER A 101 19.24 3.43 -13.69
CA SER A 101 20.62 2.96 -13.56
C SER A 101 20.69 1.81 -12.54
N LYS A 102 21.77 1.07 -12.57
CA LYS A 102 22.03 0.01 -11.59
C LYS A 102 21.95 0.55 -10.16
N LYS A 103 22.55 1.71 -9.93
CA LYS A 103 22.58 2.36 -8.62
C LYS A 103 21.19 2.82 -8.17
N GLU A 104 20.42 3.40 -9.07
CA GLU A 104 19.04 3.81 -8.79
C GLU A 104 18.15 2.61 -8.47
N THR A 105 18.32 1.52 -9.20
CA THR A 105 17.58 0.27 -8.96
C THR A 105 17.91 -0.30 -7.60
N GLU A 106 19.20 -0.36 -7.25
CA GLU A 106 19.66 -0.85 -5.94
C GLU A 106 19.13 0.02 -4.80
N HIS A 107 19.13 1.34 -4.98
CA HIS A 107 18.61 2.27 -3.98
C HIS A 107 17.10 2.08 -3.76
N SER A 108 16.35 1.97 -4.83
CA SER A 108 14.90 1.74 -4.75
C SER A 108 14.57 0.39 -4.12
N TYR A 109 15.34 -0.65 -4.44
CA TYR A 109 15.18 -1.98 -3.85
C TYR A 109 15.42 -1.95 -2.33
N ALA A 110 16.49 -1.28 -1.91
CA ALA A 110 16.80 -1.12 -0.49
C ALA A 110 15.72 -0.35 0.26
N TYR A 111 15.22 0.70 -0.35
CA TYR A 111 14.12 1.49 0.22
C TYR A 111 12.83 0.66 0.35
N LEU A 112 12.48 -0.07 -0.70
CA LEU A 112 11.33 -0.98 -0.68
C LEU A 112 11.43 -2.00 0.45
N SER A 113 12.62 -2.56 0.66
CA SER A 113 12.86 -3.59 1.67
C SER A 113 12.64 -3.11 3.10
N LYS A 114 12.63 -1.80 3.33
CA LYS A 114 12.31 -1.23 4.65
C LYS A 114 10.83 -1.33 4.99
N TYR A 115 9.96 -1.35 3.99
CA TYR A 115 8.52 -1.25 4.17
C TYR A 115 7.73 -2.48 3.71
N ALA A 116 8.30 -3.30 2.86
CA ALA A 116 7.63 -4.49 2.32
C ALA A 116 8.45 -5.74 2.60
N VAL A 117 7.79 -6.73 3.20
CA VAL A 117 8.37 -8.05 3.47
C VAL A 117 7.56 -9.07 2.67
N PHE A 118 8.25 -9.88 1.87
CA PHE A 118 7.64 -10.91 1.04
C PHE A 118 7.84 -12.28 1.68
N ILE A 119 6.78 -13.08 1.64
CA ILE A 119 6.83 -14.46 2.10
C ILE A 119 7.19 -15.38 0.93
#